data_9a759fb64213f6ea7d951df1fdccac4e
#
_entry.id   9a759fb64213f6ea7d951df1fdccac4e
#
_cell.length_a   1.000
_cell.length_b   1.000
_cell.length_c   1.000
_cell.angle_alpha   90.00
_cell.angle_beta   90.00
_cell.angle_gamma   90.00
#
_symmetry.space_group_name_H-M   'P 1'
#
loop_
_entity.id
_entity.type
_entity.pdbx_description
1 polymer ?
#
loop_
_entity_poly.entity_id
_entity_poly.type
_entity_poly.pdbx_seq_one_letter_code
_entity_poly.pdbx_strand_id
1 'polypeptide(L)'
;DIHIEKAAVADIQALTDGTNITVDFNVGQNFTVTLAGNRTLSNPTNCVAGQVGSIFVVQDGTGSRTLAYGTSWDFAGGEAPVLSTDAAAIDRIDYIVHTSTDVHAVLTKAYS
;
A
#
# COMPACT_ATOMS: atom_id res chain seq x y z
N ASP A 1 -26.91 -4.61 3.95
CA ASP A 1 -26.46 -3.56 3.03
C ASP A 1 -26.08 -2.31 3.78
N ILE A 2 -25.13 -1.58 3.22
CA ILE A 2 -24.79 -0.24 3.70
C ILE A 2 -25.30 0.75 2.66
N HIS A 3 -26.16 1.67 3.11
CA HIS A 3 -26.67 2.74 2.27
C HIS A 3 -26.11 4.08 2.76
N ILE A 4 -25.36 4.76 1.89
CA ILE A 4 -24.74 6.04 2.22
C ILE A 4 -25.24 7.09 1.24
N GLU A 5 -25.99 8.06 1.73
CA GLU A 5 -26.64 9.08 0.91
C GLU A 5 -25.71 10.24 0.53
N LYS A 6 -24.65 10.47 1.28
CA LYS A 6 -23.69 11.55 1.04
C LYS A 6 -22.31 11.00 0.80
N ALA A 7 -21.47 10.95 1.81
CA ALA A 7 -20.10 10.46 1.66
C ALA A 7 -19.66 9.69 2.91
N ALA A 8 -18.86 8.66 2.68
CA ALA A 8 -18.07 8.02 3.74
C ALA A 8 -16.60 8.29 3.47
N VAL A 9 -15.87 8.66 4.51
CA VAL A 9 -14.44 8.94 4.43
C VAL A 9 -13.72 7.98 5.35
N ALA A 10 -12.81 7.19 4.78
CA ALA A 10 -11.92 6.33 5.56
C ALA A 10 -10.63 7.11 5.85
N ASP A 11 -10.25 7.16 7.12
CA ASP A 11 -8.99 7.82 7.53
C ASP A 11 -7.78 7.17 6.86
N ILE A 12 -6.73 7.96 6.68
CA ILE A 12 -5.43 7.46 6.25
C ILE A 12 -4.64 7.06 7.49
N GLN A 13 -4.38 5.76 7.64
CA GLN A 13 -3.66 5.21 8.78
C GLN A 13 -2.16 5.19 8.50
N ALA A 14 -1.35 5.66 9.44
CA ALA A 14 0.10 5.58 9.32
C ALA A 14 0.56 4.13 9.57
N LEU A 15 1.32 3.58 8.63
CA LEU A 15 2.02 2.31 8.83
C LEU A 15 3.32 2.54 9.58
N THR A 16 3.74 1.54 10.34
CA THR A 16 5.05 1.58 11.00
C THR A 16 6.14 1.26 10.00
N ASP A 17 7.05 2.21 9.76
CA ASP A 17 8.22 1.99 8.93
C ASP A 17 9.22 1.08 9.66
N GLY A 18 9.79 0.15 8.94
CA GLY A 18 10.75 -0.82 9.43
C GLY A 18 11.17 -1.76 8.31
N THR A 19 12.07 -2.69 8.58
CA THR A 19 12.54 -3.65 7.57
C THR A 19 11.37 -4.36 6.89
N ASN A 20 10.37 -4.74 7.66
CA ASN A 20 9.11 -5.30 7.16
C ASN A 20 7.96 -4.38 7.56
N ILE A 21 7.13 -4.03 6.59
CA ILE A 21 5.95 -3.20 6.79
C ILE A 21 4.73 -4.11 6.63
N THR A 22 3.88 -4.17 7.66
CA THR A 22 2.68 -5.02 7.65
C THR A 22 1.43 -4.16 7.66
N VAL A 23 0.57 -4.38 6.68
CA VAL A 23 -0.75 -3.76 6.61
C VAL A 23 -1.75 -4.66 7.34
N ASP A 24 -2.44 -4.10 8.32
CA ASP A 24 -3.56 -4.77 8.99
C ASP A 24 -4.87 -4.18 8.44
N PHE A 25 -5.58 -4.96 7.63
CA PHE A 25 -6.82 -4.51 7.02
C PHE A 25 -7.99 -4.37 8.00
N ASN A 26 -7.79 -4.79 9.24
CA ASN A 26 -8.78 -4.58 10.29
C ASN A 26 -8.81 -3.14 10.81
N VAL A 27 -7.72 -2.39 10.65
CA VAL A 27 -7.60 -1.04 11.21
C VAL A 27 -7.86 0.08 10.21
N GLY A 28 -7.97 -0.23 8.93
CA GLY A 28 -8.23 0.79 7.94
C GLY A 28 -8.28 0.27 6.52
N GLN A 29 -8.51 1.21 5.60
CA GLN A 29 -8.56 0.97 4.16
C GLN A 29 -7.49 1.77 3.42
N ASN A 30 -7.16 2.95 3.93
CA ASN A 30 -6.14 3.81 3.36
C ASN A 30 -4.97 3.91 4.33
N PHE A 31 -3.76 3.88 3.78
CA PHE A 31 -2.55 3.85 4.58
C PHE A 31 -1.49 4.78 3.98
N THR A 32 -0.54 5.17 4.80
CA THR A 32 0.63 5.94 4.36
C THR A 32 1.88 5.47 5.09
N VAL A 33 3.01 5.51 4.42
CA VAL A 33 4.31 5.22 5.01
C VAL A 33 5.38 6.02 4.31
N THR A 34 6.31 6.57 5.08
CA THR A 34 7.54 7.19 4.57
C THR A 34 8.69 6.21 4.80
N LEU A 35 9.38 5.86 3.73
CA LEU A 35 10.45 4.87 3.76
C LEU A 35 11.76 5.53 4.17
N ALA A 36 12.34 5.11 5.28
CA ALA A 36 13.66 5.55 5.74
C ALA A 36 14.77 4.54 5.40
N GLY A 37 14.50 3.56 4.58
CA GLY A 37 15.42 2.53 4.12
C GLY A 37 14.76 1.65 3.08
N ASN A 38 15.50 0.65 2.61
CA ASN A 38 14.95 -0.38 1.75
C ASN A 38 14.05 -1.30 2.59
N ARG A 39 12.82 -1.53 2.13
CA ARG A 39 11.78 -2.19 2.91
C ARG A 39 11.14 -3.34 2.13
N THR A 40 10.40 -4.17 2.87
CA THR A 40 9.51 -5.20 2.30
C THR A 40 8.10 -4.92 2.80
N LEU A 41 7.16 -4.79 1.88
CA LEU A 41 5.73 -4.80 2.20
C LEU A 41 5.33 -6.27 2.39
N SER A 42 5.25 -6.68 3.65
CA SER A 42 4.97 -8.07 4.02
C SER A 42 3.54 -8.46 3.65
N ASN A 43 3.25 -9.75 3.69
CA ASN A 43 1.88 -10.21 3.51
C ASN A 43 0.97 -9.54 4.53
N PRO A 44 -0.16 -8.96 4.10
CA PRO A 44 -1.06 -8.26 5.02
C PRO A 44 -1.80 -9.22 5.92
N THR A 45 -2.35 -8.69 7.00
CA THR A 45 -3.16 -9.45 7.95
C THR A 45 -4.62 -9.04 7.85
N ASN A 46 -5.51 -9.95 8.28
CA ASN A 46 -6.96 -9.72 8.33
C ASN A 46 -7.58 -9.34 6.98
N CYS A 47 -7.14 -10.02 5.93
CA CYS A 47 -7.68 -9.83 4.59
C CYS A 47 -9.15 -10.28 4.52
N VAL A 48 -10.01 -9.40 4.03
CA VAL A 48 -11.41 -9.70 3.74
C VAL A 48 -11.66 -9.40 2.27
N ALA A 49 -12.09 -10.41 1.52
CA ALA A 49 -12.36 -10.27 0.08
C ALA A 49 -13.34 -9.13 -0.18
N GLY A 50 -12.99 -8.27 -1.13
CA GLY A 50 -13.78 -7.11 -1.51
C GLY A 50 -13.35 -5.79 -0.87
N GLN A 51 -12.48 -5.80 0.14
CA GLN A 51 -11.96 -4.56 0.69
C GLN A 51 -11.10 -3.84 -0.35
N VAL A 52 -11.30 -2.55 -0.48
CA VAL A 52 -10.55 -1.68 -1.41
C VAL A 52 -9.93 -0.52 -0.67
N GLY A 53 -8.86 0.04 -1.21
CA GLY A 53 -8.22 1.21 -0.65
C GLY A 53 -6.92 1.54 -1.35
N SER A 54 -6.12 2.38 -0.68
CA SER A 54 -4.88 2.89 -1.22
C SER A 54 -3.79 2.94 -0.15
N ILE A 55 -2.55 2.79 -0.60
CA ILE A 55 -1.37 2.94 0.24
C ILE A 55 -0.49 4.01 -0.40
N PHE A 56 -0.26 5.10 0.31
CA PHE A 56 0.68 6.14 -0.10
C PHE A 56 2.08 5.73 0.35
N VAL A 57 2.99 5.62 -0.59
CA VAL A 57 4.39 5.26 -0.34
C VAL A 57 5.26 6.47 -0.63
N VAL A 58 5.90 7.01 0.38
CA VAL A 58 6.63 8.28 0.31
C VAL A 58 8.11 8.02 0.51
N GLN A 59 8.94 8.55 -0.40
CA GLN A 59 10.39 8.59 -0.22
C GLN A 59 10.73 9.62 0.86
N ASP A 60 11.73 9.34 1.68
CA ASP A 60 12.26 10.32 2.63
C ASP A 60 13.12 11.38 1.94
N GLY A 61 13.77 12.24 2.70
CA GLY A 61 14.65 13.29 2.17
C GLY A 61 15.89 12.77 1.47
N THR A 62 16.24 11.49 1.62
CA THR A 62 17.36 10.84 0.92
C THR A 62 16.93 10.30 -0.44
N GLY A 63 15.75 9.70 -0.50
CA GLY A 63 15.27 9.05 -1.72
C GLY A 63 15.94 7.70 -2.00
N SER A 64 15.67 7.16 -3.18
CA SER A 64 16.22 5.89 -3.67
C SER A 64 15.94 4.67 -2.80
N ARG A 65 14.91 4.74 -1.95
CA ARG A 65 14.46 3.60 -1.15
C ARG A 65 13.70 2.62 -2.03
N THR A 66 13.90 1.34 -1.80
CA THR A 66 13.25 0.28 -2.56
C THR A 66 12.19 -0.42 -1.73
N LEU A 67 11.21 -1.01 -2.41
CA LEU A 67 10.15 -1.80 -1.78
C LEU A 67 10.07 -3.16 -2.48
N ALA A 68 10.25 -4.21 -1.70
CA ALA A 68 9.94 -5.57 -2.10
C ALA A 68 8.55 -5.94 -1.58
N TYR A 69 7.97 -7.03 -2.08
CA TYR A 69 6.58 -7.39 -1.76
C TYR A 69 6.50 -8.83 -1.32
N GLY A 70 5.70 -9.10 -0.31
CA GLY A 70 5.32 -10.44 0.07
C GLY A 70 4.45 -11.12 -0.99
N THR A 71 4.30 -12.43 -0.89
CA THR A 71 3.66 -13.26 -1.92
C THR A 71 2.17 -13.01 -2.08
N SER A 72 1.52 -12.39 -1.09
CA SER A 72 0.09 -12.05 -1.19
C SER A 72 -0.18 -10.85 -2.11
N TRP A 73 0.82 -10.01 -2.37
CA TRP A 73 0.68 -8.84 -3.23
C TRP A 73 0.88 -9.24 -4.69
N ASP A 74 -0.21 -9.25 -5.45
CA ASP A 74 -0.20 -9.64 -6.86
C ASP A 74 -0.34 -8.41 -7.73
N PHE A 75 0.58 -8.25 -8.67
CA PHE A 75 0.59 -7.15 -9.64
C PHE A 75 0.33 -7.70 -11.05
N ALA A 76 -0.26 -6.88 -11.90
CA ALA A 76 -0.58 -7.26 -13.27
C ALA A 76 0.68 -7.76 -14.01
N GLY A 77 0.55 -8.89 -14.69
CA GLY A 77 1.68 -9.52 -15.37
C GLY A 77 2.67 -10.23 -14.46
N GLY A 78 2.41 -10.29 -13.16
CA GLY A 78 3.30 -10.92 -12.18
C GLY A 78 4.57 -10.14 -11.90
N GLU A 79 4.65 -8.87 -12.31
CA GLU A 79 5.85 -8.05 -12.15
C GLU A 79 5.71 -7.09 -10.97
N ALA A 80 6.63 -7.20 -10.01
CA ALA A 80 6.71 -6.28 -8.89
C ALA A 80 7.10 -4.87 -9.40
N PRO A 81 6.32 -3.84 -9.08
CA PRO A 81 6.61 -2.48 -9.54
C PRO A 81 7.82 -1.88 -8.81
N VAL A 82 8.49 -0.96 -9.48
CA VAL A 82 9.62 -0.21 -8.95
C VAL A 82 9.16 1.18 -8.56
N LEU A 83 9.52 1.64 -7.36
CA LEU A 83 9.17 2.96 -6.86
C LEU A 83 9.89 4.08 -7.63
N SER A 84 9.28 5.26 -7.61
CA SER A 84 9.99 6.51 -7.92
C SER A 84 11.14 6.71 -6.94
N THR A 85 12.26 7.25 -7.42
CA THR A 85 13.51 7.31 -6.64
C THR A 85 13.83 8.69 -6.08
N ASP A 86 13.20 9.74 -6.56
CA ASP A 86 13.48 11.10 -6.10
C ASP A 86 13.15 11.27 -4.62
N ALA A 87 13.92 12.10 -3.93
CA ALA A 87 13.62 12.48 -2.55
C ALA A 87 12.20 13.05 -2.47
N ALA A 88 11.47 12.67 -1.42
CA ALA A 88 10.09 13.07 -1.16
C ALA A 88 9.07 12.67 -2.25
N ALA A 89 9.45 11.83 -3.22
CA ALA A 89 8.51 11.32 -4.23
C ALA A 89 7.38 10.53 -3.56
N ILE A 90 6.18 10.70 -4.08
CA ILE A 90 4.98 10.01 -3.58
C ILE A 90 4.44 9.10 -4.67
N ASP A 91 4.40 7.82 -4.39
CA ASP A 91 3.73 6.82 -5.20
C ASP A 91 2.48 6.32 -4.46
N ARG A 92 1.56 5.74 -5.18
CA ARG A 92 0.35 5.19 -4.58
C ARG A 92 0.09 3.78 -5.09
N ILE A 93 -0.15 2.87 -4.16
CA ILE A 93 -0.63 1.51 -4.46
C ILE A 93 -2.14 1.51 -4.22
N ASP A 94 -2.89 1.25 -5.27
CA ASP A 94 -4.34 1.03 -5.18
C ASP A 94 -4.58 -0.48 -5.20
N TYR A 95 -5.48 -0.97 -4.34
CA TYR A 95 -5.65 -2.41 -4.17
C TYR A 95 -7.12 -2.80 -4.03
N ILE A 96 -7.38 -4.06 -4.35
CA ILE A 96 -8.57 -4.78 -3.95
C ILE A 96 -8.16 -6.15 -3.40
N VAL A 97 -8.71 -6.52 -2.26
CA VAL A 97 -8.49 -7.85 -1.69
C VAL A 97 -9.35 -8.85 -2.46
N HIS A 98 -8.70 -9.81 -3.11
CA HIS A 98 -9.38 -10.82 -3.91
C HIS A 98 -9.80 -12.02 -3.07
N THR A 99 -8.86 -12.55 -2.28
CA THR A 99 -9.11 -13.65 -1.35
C THR A 99 -8.43 -13.35 -0.02
N SER A 100 -8.58 -14.21 0.97
CA SER A 100 -7.89 -14.06 2.26
C SER A 100 -6.36 -14.07 2.14
N THR A 101 -5.81 -14.49 1.00
CA THR A 101 -4.36 -14.59 0.76
C THR A 101 -3.88 -13.85 -0.48
N ASP A 102 -4.78 -13.24 -1.25
CA ASP A 102 -4.41 -12.55 -2.50
C ASP A 102 -4.97 -11.14 -2.52
N VAL A 103 -4.09 -10.17 -2.74
CA VAL A 103 -4.42 -8.76 -2.91
C VAL A 103 -3.95 -8.33 -4.29
N HIS A 104 -4.86 -7.89 -5.13
CA HIS A 104 -4.52 -7.34 -6.43
C HIS A 104 -4.20 -5.87 -6.29
N ALA A 105 -3.05 -5.44 -6.80
CA ALA A 105 -2.56 -4.10 -6.61
C ALA A 105 -1.97 -3.50 -7.88
N VAL A 106 -1.97 -2.18 -7.94
CA VAL A 106 -1.33 -1.40 -9.00
C VAL A 106 -0.61 -0.22 -8.38
N LEU A 107 0.62 0.04 -8.82
CA LEU A 107 1.40 1.21 -8.42
C LEU A 107 1.27 2.30 -9.46
N THR A 108 0.93 3.51 -9.03
CA THR A 108 0.99 4.72 -9.85
C THR A 108 2.02 5.66 -9.24
N LYS A 109 2.87 6.25 -10.09
CA LYS A 109 4.12 6.87 -9.66
C LYS A 109 4.09 8.38 -9.70
N ALA A 110 4.92 8.98 -8.83
CA ALA A 110 5.32 10.39 -8.92
C ALA A 110 4.16 11.38 -8.87
N TYR A 111 3.32 11.24 -7.88
CA TYR A 111 2.30 12.26 -7.60
C TYR A 111 2.97 13.49 -7.00
N SER A 112 2.72 14.62 -7.60
CA SER A 112 3.30 15.89 -7.16
C SER A 112 2.27 17.02 -7.11
#